data_b1d5a430ca01d10b17948a8c4ec9bf17
#
_entry.id   b1d5a430ca01d10b17948a8c4ec9bf17
#
_cell.length_a   1.000
_cell.length_b   1.000
_cell.length_c   1.000
_cell.angle_alpha   90.00
_cell.angle_beta   90.00
_cell.angle_gamma   90.00
#
_symmetry.space_group_name_H-M   'P 1'
#
loop_
_entity.id
_entity.type
_entity.pdbx_description
1 polymer ?
#
loop_
_entity_poly.entity_id
_entity_poly.type
_entity_poly.pdbx_seq_one_letter_code
_entity_poly.pdbx_strand_id
1 'polypeptide(L)'
;MTDVIIIGGGASGMLAALTAAESGRSVLLLERQSRVGRKLLATGNGRCNLTNYHAAPDRYHGEDGTFCAHALQEFDVGATLQYFASLGLLTVSEDSGRVYPMSNMAGSVLDVLRYALERPGIEVRTGQVVTAVKPAAEGFAVKTETDAFAARRVILAAGGGAGSKVGGVMDGYRLAKALGHHRTVLYPSLVQLKTDPTYPRALKGIKAECGITVRRGSDVVAENRGEVLFTEYGVSGPAIFDISRAVSTGGEGLICQLNFFPDWERREVLDWLRLRRQTMGAHEASTLLTGSCHTRLGQMLCKAAGFTNQRAADLTDGDLERIARQATQFELPITGTCGFDQAQVTAGGLRTDEFDPQTLESRLVPGLYACGEVLDVDGDCGGFNLQWAWSSGHLAGQLL
;
A
#
# COMPACT_ATOMS: atom_id res chain seq x y z
N MET A 1 9.64 36.01 8.40
CA MET A 1 9.56 35.05 7.30
C MET A 1 10.13 33.75 7.82
N THR A 2 9.39 32.66 7.72
CA THR A 2 9.79 31.31 8.18
C THR A 2 10.84 30.74 7.22
N ASP A 3 11.79 29.93 7.71
CA ASP A 3 12.78 29.30 6.81
C ASP A 3 12.13 28.30 5.88
N VAL A 4 11.21 27.46 6.40
CA VAL A 4 10.49 26.47 5.59
C VAL A 4 9.03 26.34 5.97
N ILE A 5 8.16 26.26 4.95
CA ILE A 5 6.76 25.81 5.09
C ILE A 5 6.65 24.39 4.55
N ILE A 6 6.06 23.51 5.36
CA ILE A 6 5.78 22.12 4.98
C ILE A 6 4.27 21.97 4.78
N ILE A 7 3.87 21.49 3.62
CA ILE A 7 2.47 21.32 3.23
C ILE A 7 2.07 19.85 3.34
N GLY A 8 1.34 19.51 4.40
CA GLY A 8 0.89 18.18 4.75
C GLY A 8 1.54 17.64 6.01
N GLY A 9 0.74 17.39 7.03
CA GLY A 9 1.14 16.82 8.33
C GLY A 9 1.04 15.28 8.37
N GLY A 10 1.33 14.61 7.25
CA GLY A 10 1.47 13.15 7.16
C GLY A 10 2.81 12.65 7.68
N ALA A 11 3.10 11.36 7.49
CA ALA A 11 4.34 10.71 7.93
C ALA A 11 5.58 11.47 7.44
N SER A 12 5.71 11.69 6.12
CA SER A 12 6.86 12.38 5.54
C SER A 12 6.97 13.84 5.97
N GLY A 13 5.83 14.56 6.04
CA GLY A 13 5.84 15.97 6.45
C GLY A 13 6.19 16.17 7.92
N MET A 14 5.75 15.28 8.82
CA MET A 14 6.15 15.34 10.24
C MET A 14 7.65 15.10 10.40
N LEU A 15 8.20 14.10 9.71
CA LEU A 15 9.63 13.83 9.78
C LEU A 15 10.46 14.96 9.15
N ALA A 16 10.03 15.52 8.01
CA ALA A 16 10.68 16.68 7.40
C ALA A 16 10.70 17.89 8.34
N ALA A 17 9.60 18.11 9.08
CA ALA A 17 9.53 19.20 10.07
C ALA A 17 10.53 19.01 11.21
N LEU A 18 10.63 17.79 11.73
CA LEU A 18 11.57 17.45 12.81
C LEU A 18 13.03 17.60 12.34
N THR A 19 13.35 17.08 11.17
CA THR A 19 14.72 17.17 10.60
C THR A 19 15.11 18.63 10.33
N ALA A 20 14.22 19.44 9.75
CA ALA A 20 14.50 20.85 9.49
C ALA A 20 14.73 21.63 10.79
N ALA A 21 13.94 21.37 11.82
CA ALA A 21 14.10 22.01 13.12
C ALA A 21 15.39 21.58 13.85
N GLU A 22 15.78 20.30 13.73
CA GLU A 22 17.05 19.77 14.26
C GLU A 22 18.27 20.45 13.62
N SER A 23 18.12 20.93 12.37
CA SER A 23 19.11 21.75 11.65
C SER A 23 19.01 23.24 11.97
N GLY A 24 18.24 23.63 13.00
CA GLY A 24 18.09 25.01 13.46
C GLY A 24 17.21 25.90 12.58
N ARG A 25 16.39 25.33 11.69
CA ARG A 25 15.45 26.07 10.82
C ARG A 25 14.14 26.34 11.56
N SER A 26 13.55 27.50 11.29
CA SER A 26 12.17 27.81 11.70
C SER A 26 11.19 27.13 10.72
N VAL A 27 10.25 26.34 11.27
CA VAL A 27 9.33 25.48 10.50
C VAL A 27 7.89 25.87 10.75
N LEU A 28 7.10 26.01 9.67
CA LEU A 28 5.64 26.06 9.73
C LEU A 28 5.05 24.85 9.01
N LEU A 29 4.44 23.93 9.76
CA LEU A 29 3.75 22.77 9.24
C LEU A 29 2.27 23.08 9.06
N LEU A 30 1.78 23.04 7.82
CA LEU A 30 0.37 23.28 7.48
C LEU A 30 -0.32 21.94 7.17
N GLU A 31 -1.36 21.62 7.96
CA GLU A 31 -2.18 20.42 7.79
C GLU A 31 -3.64 20.81 7.54
N ARG A 32 -4.25 20.23 6.50
CA ARG A 32 -5.65 20.50 6.14
C ARG A 32 -6.66 19.90 7.11
N GLN A 33 -6.33 18.75 7.69
CA GLN A 33 -7.19 18.10 8.66
C GLN A 33 -7.12 18.79 10.03
N SER A 34 -8.05 18.47 10.92
CA SER A 34 -8.03 18.98 12.31
C SER A 34 -6.91 18.42 13.16
N ARG A 35 -6.16 17.42 12.67
CA ARG A 35 -5.04 16.77 13.36
C ARG A 35 -4.04 16.23 12.34
N VAL A 36 -2.73 16.28 12.68
CA VAL A 36 -1.67 15.63 11.88
C VAL A 36 -1.77 14.10 11.97
N GLY A 37 -1.21 13.39 10.99
CA GLY A 37 -1.01 11.94 11.01
C GLY A 37 -2.26 11.09 10.85
N ARG A 38 -3.38 11.63 10.35
CA ARG A 38 -4.64 10.89 10.27
C ARG A 38 -4.54 9.59 9.47
N LYS A 39 -3.85 9.61 8.31
CA LYS A 39 -3.65 8.40 7.48
C LYS A 39 -2.76 7.38 8.19
N LEU A 40 -1.77 7.82 8.98
CA LEU A 40 -0.89 6.95 9.75
C LEU A 40 -1.67 6.02 10.70
N LEU A 41 -2.72 6.51 11.34
CA LEU A 41 -3.58 5.72 12.24
C LEU A 41 -4.28 4.53 11.55
N ALA A 42 -4.48 4.60 10.23
CA ALA A 42 -5.14 3.53 9.47
C ALA A 42 -4.13 2.48 8.93
N THR A 43 -2.83 2.74 9.00
CA THR A 43 -1.80 1.85 8.46
C THR A 43 -1.70 0.55 9.28
N GLY A 44 -1.37 -0.56 8.60
CA GLY A 44 -1.22 -1.86 9.24
C GLY A 44 -2.47 -2.32 10.02
N ASN A 45 -3.68 -1.99 9.54
CA ASN A 45 -4.94 -2.25 10.23
C ASN A 45 -4.98 -1.64 11.65
N GLY A 46 -4.47 -0.42 11.81
CA GLY A 46 -4.40 0.29 13.09
C GLY A 46 -3.19 -0.05 13.96
N ARG A 47 -2.29 -0.93 13.48
CA ARG A 47 -1.06 -1.32 14.19
C ARG A 47 0.15 -0.44 13.81
N CYS A 48 0.14 0.21 12.66
CA CYS A 48 1.26 0.90 12.02
C CYS A 48 2.43 -0.03 11.69
N ASN A 49 2.47 -0.58 10.49
CA ASN A 49 3.65 -1.26 9.98
C ASN A 49 4.74 -0.21 9.68
N LEU A 50 5.56 0.10 10.70
CA LEU A 50 6.45 1.25 10.74
C LEU A 50 7.50 1.22 9.62
N THR A 51 8.08 0.06 9.36
CA THR A 51 9.10 -0.21 8.35
C THR A 51 9.20 -1.70 8.06
N ASN A 52 10.13 -2.08 7.17
CA ASN A 52 10.43 -3.46 6.87
C ASN A 52 11.95 -3.65 6.71
N TYR A 53 12.53 -4.67 7.35
CA TYR A 53 13.96 -4.97 7.23
C TYR A 53 14.43 -5.28 5.80
N HIS A 54 13.48 -5.62 4.91
CA HIS A 54 13.76 -5.87 3.50
C HIS A 54 13.54 -4.64 2.62
N ALA A 55 13.49 -3.43 3.20
CA ALA A 55 13.36 -2.21 2.43
C ALA A 55 14.64 -1.94 1.63
N ALA A 56 14.54 -2.15 0.31
CA ALA A 56 15.60 -1.95 -0.66
C ALA A 56 14.97 -1.41 -1.96
N PRO A 57 15.73 -0.76 -2.86
CA PRO A 57 15.16 -0.09 -4.03
C PRO A 57 14.30 -0.97 -4.94
N ASP A 58 14.58 -2.27 -5.02
CA ASP A 58 13.82 -3.25 -5.81
C ASP A 58 12.40 -3.53 -5.27
N ARG A 59 12.09 -3.01 -4.07
CA ARG A 59 10.74 -3.09 -3.47
C ARG A 59 9.90 -1.85 -3.73
N TYR A 60 10.40 -0.91 -4.52
CA TYR A 60 9.72 0.33 -4.87
C TYR A 60 9.51 0.44 -6.37
N HIS A 61 8.43 1.11 -6.74
CA HIS A 61 7.94 1.22 -8.10
C HIS A 61 7.74 2.69 -8.47
N GLY A 62 7.81 3.00 -9.74
CA GLY A 62 7.67 4.32 -10.35
C GLY A 62 8.19 4.28 -11.77
N GLU A 63 8.18 5.40 -12.49
CA GLU A 63 8.84 5.49 -13.82
C GLU A 63 10.36 5.31 -13.68
N ASP A 64 10.97 5.82 -12.60
CA ASP A 64 12.37 5.56 -12.24
C ASP A 64 12.43 4.77 -10.92
N GLY A 65 12.61 3.46 -11.03
CA GLY A 65 12.70 2.55 -9.87
C GLY A 65 13.95 2.78 -9.01
N THR A 66 14.92 3.59 -9.44
CA THR A 66 16.17 3.89 -8.70
C THR A 66 16.12 5.21 -7.93
N PHE A 67 15.14 6.06 -8.21
CA PHE A 67 15.03 7.39 -7.60
C PHE A 67 15.04 7.37 -6.05
N CYS A 68 14.45 6.37 -5.46
CA CYS A 68 14.37 6.24 -4.00
C CYS A 68 15.68 5.83 -3.33
N ALA A 69 16.68 5.33 -4.10
CA ALA A 69 17.86 4.65 -3.55
C ALA A 69 18.66 5.53 -2.59
N HIS A 70 18.94 6.78 -2.96
CA HIS A 70 19.73 7.70 -2.12
C HIS A 70 19.00 8.01 -0.79
N ALA A 71 17.73 8.36 -0.82
CA ALA A 71 16.97 8.64 0.38
C ALA A 71 16.90 7.42 1.33
N LEU A 72 16.74 6.21 0.77
CA LEU A 72 16.73 4.96 1.55
C LEU A 72 18.11 4.65 2.14
N GLN A 73 19.19 5.08 1.50
CA GLN A 73 20.54 4.92 2.01
C GLN A 73 20.85 5.93 3.12
N GLU A 74 20.48 7.21 2.95
CA GLU A 74 20.72 8.27 3.91
C GLU A 74 19.92 8.09 5.21
N PHE A 75 18.70 7.58 5.09
CA PHE A 75 17.85 7.28 6.24
C PHE A 75 17.22 5.89 6.07
N ASP A 76 18.05 4.88 6.31
CA ASP A 76 17.70 3.47 6.17
C ASP A 76 16.80 2.96 7.32
N VAL A 77 16.52 1.66 7.30
CA VAL A 77 15.70 1.00 8.34
C VAL A 77 16.35 1.13 9.71
N GLY A 78 17.68 0.98 9.79
CA GLY A 78 18.44 1.10 11.04
C GLY A 78 18.33 2.51 11.62
N ALA A 79 18.58 3.54 10.79
CA ALA A 79 18.43 4.94 11.16
C ALA A 79 17.00 5.27 11.57
N THR A 80 16.01 4.76 10.84
CA THR A 80 14.59 4.91 11.18
C THR A 80 14.29 4.36 12.57
N LEU A 81 14.70 3.13 12.87
CA LEU A 81 14.45 2.51 14.17
C LEU A 81 15.17 3.24 15.30
N GLN A 82 16.40 3.67 15.10
CA GLN A 82 17.16 4.48 16.06
C GLN A 82 16.48 5.83 16.32
N TYR A 83 16.01 6.49 15.27
CA TYR A 83 15.30 7.76 15.40
C TYR A 83 14.03 7.61 16.22
N PHE A 84 13.17 6.63 15.90
CA PHE A 84 11.95 6.39 16.66
C PHE A 84 12.24 5.93 18.10
N ALA A 85 13.31 5.15 18.33
CA ALA A 85 13.75 4.79 19.67
C ALA A 85 14.19 6.03 20.48
N SER A 86 14.87 7.00 19.86
CA SER A 86 15.23 8.27 20.51
C SER A 86 14.01 9.11 20.91
N LEU A 87 12.89 8.95 20.21
CA LEU A 87 11.60 9.55 20.57
C LEU A 87 10.83 8.73 21.63
N GLY A 88 11.39 7.59 22.09
CA GLY A 88 10.79 6.74 23.11
C GLY A 88 9.89 5.62 22.56
N LEU A 89 9.87 5.37 21.24
CA LEU A 89 9.09 4.30 20.64
C LEU A 89 9.87 2.97 20.69
N LEU A 90 9.33 1.97 21.37
CA LEU A 90 9.84 0.60 21.30
C LEU A 90 9.13 -0.16 20.16
N THR A 91 9.89 -1.00 19.46
CA THR A 91 9.42 -1.75 18.28
C THR A 91 9.63 -3.25 18.43
N VAL A 92 8.84 -4.02 17.69
CA VAL A 92 8.96 -5.48 17.53
C VAL A 92 8.92 -5.82 16.06
N SER A 93 9.66 -6.87 15.67
CA SER A 93 9.67 -7.39 14.30
C SER A 93 8.95 -8.72 14.20
N GLU A 94 8.32 -8.97 13.05
CA GLU A 94 7.81 -10.27 12.65
C GLU A 94 8.83 -10.97 11.72
N ASP A 95 8.73 -12.31 11.58
CA ASP A 95 9.62 -13.10 10.71
C ASP A 95 9.58 -12.65 9.23
N SER A 96 8.50 -12.01 8.83
CA SER A 96 8.33 -11.40 7.50
C SER A 96 9.15 -10.13 7.27
N GLY A 97 9.93 -9.70 8.24
CA GLY A 97 10.68 -8.43 8.23
C GLY A 97 9.86 -7.20 8.58
N ARG A 98 8.55 -7.32 8.76
CA ARG A 98 7.66 -6.21 9.17
C ARG A 98 7.95 -5.78 10.59
N VAL A 99 7.98 -4.45 10.82
CA VAL A 99 8.24 -3.87 12.12
C VAL A 99 7.03 -3.06 12.59
N TYR A 100 6.65 -3.28 13.84
CA TYR A 100 5.51 -2.61 14.48
C TYR A 100 5.93 -1.97 15.80
N PRO A 101 5.19 -0.95 16.29
CA PRO A 101 5.37 -0.51 17.67
C PRO A 101 5.07 -1.66 18.64
N MET A 102 5.82 -1.77 19.74
CA MET A 102 5.62 -2.82 20.75
C MET A 102 4.21 -2.79 21.35
N SER A 103 3.60 -1.61 21.42
CA SER A 103 2.19 -1.43 21.84
C SER A 103 1.18 -2.04 20.85
N ASN A 104 1.61 -2.40 19.64
CA ASN A 104 0.76 -2.85 18.54
C ASN A 104 -0.34 -1.86 18.14
N MET A 105 -0.11 -0.56 18.35
CA MET A 105 -1.05 0.53 18.10
C MET A 105 -0.41 1.65 17.30
N ALA A 106 -1.02 2.02 16.17
CA ALA A 106 -0.59 3.15 15.35
C ALA A 106 -0.61 4.49 16.11
N GLY A 107 -1.49 4.60 17.12
CA GLY A 107 -1.55 5.75 18.01
C GLY A 107 -0.23 6.05 18.71
N SER A 108 0.49 5.03 19.17
CA SER A 108 1.77 5.21 19.85
C SER A 108 2.84 5.85 18.94
N VAL A 109 2.87 5.45 17.66
CA VAL A 109 3.77 6.06 16.66
C VAL A 109 3.41 7.53 16.43
N LEU A 110 2.11 7.81 16.30
CA LEU A 110 1.65 9.18 16.09
C LEU A 110 1.91 10.06 17.30
N ASP A 111 1.71 9.56 18.52
CA ASP A 111 1.87 10.35 19.74
C ASP A 111 3.34 10.76 19.97
N VAL A 112 4.30 9.84 19.76
CA VAL A 112 5.73 10.22 19.90
C VAL A 112 6.14 11.27 18.86
N LEU A 113 5.60 11.20 17.62
CA LEU A 113 5.84 12.24 16.61
C LEU A 113 5.19 13.57 17.00
N ARG A 114 3.98 13.56 17.52
CA ARG A 114 3.26 14.79 17.94
C ARG A 114 3.96 15.47 19.10
N TYR A 115 4.41 14.72 20.11
CA TYR A 115 5.20 15.27 21.21
C TYR A 115 6.53 15.85 20.69
N ALA A 116 7.17 15.19 19.74
CA ALA A 116 8.38 15.71 19.13
C ALA A 116 8.15 17.02 18.35
N LEU A 117 6.98 17.21 17.73
CA LEU A 117 6.61 18.44 17.03
C LEU A 117 6.36 19.64 17.96
N GLU A 118 6.22 19.44 19.29
CA GLU A 118 6.09 20.52 20.28
C GLU A 118 7.43 21.23 20.58
N ARG A 119 8.53 20.82 19.92
CA ARG A 119 9.85 21.43 20.07
C ARG A 119 9.87 22.90 19.65
N PRO A 120 10.73 23.73 20.27
CA PRO A 120 10.98 25.09 19.81
C PRO A 120 11.41 25.11 18.33
N GLY A 121 10.93 26.09 17.58
CA GLY A 121 11.23 26.24 16.15
C GLY A 121 10.21 25.61 15.21
N ILE A 122 9.27 24.80 15.71
CA ILE A 122 8.18 24.22 14.91
C ILE A 122 6.84 24.85 15.32
N GLU A 123 6.15 25.40 14.34
CA GLU A 123 4.74 25.81 14.46
C GLU A 123 3.87 24.86 13.64
N VAL A 124 2.87 24.21 14.25
CA VAL A 124 1.92 23.34 13.58
C VAL A 124 0.57 24.04 13.51
N ARG A 125 0.07 24.25 12.29
CA ARG A 125 -1.29 24.76 12.05
C ARG A 125 -2.13 23.73 11.35
N THR A 126 -3.17 23.28 12.00
CA THR A 126 -4.19 22.36 11.47
C THR A 126 -5.40 23.13 10.95
N GLY A 127 -6.25 22.47 10.13
CA GLY A 127 -7.38 23.11 9.48
C GLY A 127 -6.97 24.10 8.38
N GLN A 128 -5.73 23.99 7.86
CA GLN A 128 -5.16 24.89 6.87
C GLN A 128 -5.12 24.25 5.47
N VAL A 129 -6.13 24.52 4.67
CA VAL A 129 -6.18 24.05 3.28
C VAL A 129 -5.36 24.99 2.41
N VAL A 130 -4.19 24.55 1.95
CA VAL A 130 -3.34 25.33 1.05
C VAL A 130 -3.97 25.38 -0.34
N THR A 131 -4.24 26.59 -0.83
CA THR A 131 -4.89 26.85 -2.12
C THR A 131 -3.92 27.26 -3.21
N ALA A 132 -2.80 27.90 -2.86
CA ALA A 132 -1.76 28.30 -3.80
C ALA A 132 -0.37 28.36 -3.14
N VAL A 133 0.64 28.04 -3.95
CA VAL A 133 2.06 28.29 -3.69
C VAL A 133 2.58 29.09 -4.87
N LYS A 134 3.23 30.22 -4.63
CA LYS A 134 3.78 31.08 -5.68
C LYS A 134 5.21 31.49 -5.33
N PRO A 135 6.16 31.40 -6.26
CA PRO A 135 7.47 32.02 -6.08
C PRO A 135 7.31 33.53 -5.82
N ALA A 136 8.15 34.07 -4.96
CA ALA A 136 8.23 35.48 -4.60
C ALA A 136 9.69 35.97 -4.67
N ALA A 137 9.95 37.24 -4.48
CA ALA A 137 11.30 37.81 -4.60
C ALA A 137 12.31 37.14 -3.63
N GLU A 138 11.87 36.76 -2.45
CA GLU A 138 12.70 36.10 -1.44
C GLU A 138 12.05 34.77 -0.98
N GLY A 139 11.82 33.81 -1.89
CA GLY A 139 11.25 32.50 -1.57
C GLY A 139 9.83 32.32 -2.07
N PHE A 140 8.86 32.03 -1.22
CA PHE A 140 7.50 31.65 -1.58
C PHE A 140 6.43 32.40 -0.77
N ALA A 141 5.32 32.72 -1.45
CA ALA A 141 4.05 33.06 -0.84
C ALA A 141 3.13 31.83 -0.87
N VAL A 142 2.68 31.39 0.30
CA VAL A 142 1.78 30.25 0.48
C VAL A 142 0.44 30.77 0.97
N LYS A 143 -0.64 30.51 0.21
CA LYS A 143 -1.99 30.93 0.55
C LYS A 143 -2.83 29.74 0.97
N THR A 144 -3.55 29.88 2.07
CA THR A 144 -4.61 28.97 2.49
C THR A 144 -5.98 29.59 2.22
N GLU A 145 -7.06 28.91 2.61
CA GLU A 145 -8.41 29.46 2.50
C GLU A 145 -8.60 30.69 3.42
N THR A 146 -7.89 30.72 4.56
CA THR A 146 -8.07 31.72 5.60
C THR A 146 -6.89 32.68 5.76
N ASP A 147 -5.67 32.25 5.42
CA ASP A 147 -4.42 32.93 5.76
C ASP A 147 -3.45 32.98 4.57
N ALA A 148 -2.39 33.78 4.73
CA ALA A 148 -1.25 33.82 3.82
C ALA A 148 0.05 33.83 4.62
N PHE A 149 1.03 33.06 4.15
CA PHE A 149 2.32 32.88 4.79
C PHE A 149 3.44 33.11 3.78
N ALA A 150 4.64 33.45 4.28
CA ALA A 150 5.85 33.56 3.47
C ALA A 150 6.97 32.70 4.07
N ALA A 151 7.70 31.99 3.21
CA ALA A 151 8.86 31.21 3.60
C ALA A 151 9.96 31.25 2.54
N ARG A 152 11.19 30.96 2.96
CA ARG A 152 12.32 30.85 2.02
C ARG A 152 12.23 29.59 1.16
N ARG A 153 11.73 28.49 1.74
CA ARG A 153 11.60 27.16 1.10
C ARG A 153 10.23 26.57 1.36
N VAL A 154 9.81 25.66 0.49
CA VAL A 154 8.56 24.92 0.65
C VAL A 154 8.83 23.41 0.43
N ILE A 155 8.27 22.56 1.29
CA ILE A 155 8.26 21.10 1.11
C ILE A 155 6.83 20.66 0.85
N LEU A 156 6.58 20.04 -0.31
CA LEU A 156 5.32 19.39 -0.65
C LEU A 156 5.32 17.96 -0.05
N ALA A 157 4.57 17.77 1.02
CA ALA A 157 4.40 16.49 1.73
C ALA A 157 2.91 16.07 1.77
N ALA A 158 2.15 16.47 0.72
CA ALA A 158 0.69 16.41 0.72
C ALA A 158 0.12 14.98 0.52
N GLY A 159 0.99 13.97 0.30
CA GLY A 159 0.57 12.60 0.03
C GLY A 159 -0.13 12.43 -1.32
N GLY A 160 -0.82 11.32 -1.49
CA GLY A 160 -1.55 10.96 -2.70
C GLY A 160 -3.06 10.85 -2.48
N GLY A 161 -3.78 10.38 -3.51
CA GLY A 161 -5.24 10.27 -3.51
C GLY A 161 -5.79 9.06 -2.76
N ALA A 162 -4.95 8.10 -2.38
CA ALA A 162 -5.38 6.88 -1.70
C ALA A 162 -5.86 7.14 -0.27
N GLY A 163 -6.97 6.48 0.11
CA GLY A 163 -7.56 6.61 1.43
C GLY A 163 -8.28 7.95 1.64
N SER A 164 -9.19 8.32 0.75
CA SER A 164 -9.90 9.61 0.80
C SER A 164 -10.57 9.87 2.15
N LYS A 165 -11.10 8.83 2.81
CA LYS A 165 -11.74 8.92 4.14
C LYS A 165 -10.77 9.26 5.28
N VAL A 166 -9.49 9.03 5.08
CA VAL A 166 -8.43 9.25 6.08
C VAL A 166 -7.45 10.35 5.68
N GLY A 167 -7.76 11.12 4.64
CA GLY A 167 -7.01 12.31 4.27
C GLY A 167 -6.31 12.26 2.92
N GLY A 168 -6.49 11.19 2.13
CA GLY A 168 -6.01 11.13 0.74
C GLY A 168 -6.68 12.21 -0.12
N VAL A 169 -5.88 13.02 -0.81
CA VAL A 169 -6.36 14.14 -1.63
C VAL A 169 -5.43 14.39 -2.81
N MET A 170 -5.96 15.05 -3.83
CA MET A 170 -5.23 15.39 -5.05
C MET A 170 -4.62 16.81 -5.04
N ASP A 171 -4.69 17.51 -3.90
CA ASP A 171 -4.28 18.91 -3.82
C ASP A 171 -2.78 19.11 -4.05
N GLY A 172 -1.93 18.20 -3.57
CA GLY A 172 -0.48 18.25 -3.82
C GLY A 172 -0.15 18.32 -5.31
N TYR A 173 -0.80 17.49 -6.11
CA TYR A 173 -0.62 17.49 -7.57
C TYR A 173 -1.11 18.77 -8.23
N ARG A 174 -2.22 19.35 -7.73
CA ARG A 174 -2.73 20.63 -8.23
C ARG A 174 -1.77 21.78 -7.92
N LEU A 175 -1.22 21.82 -6.71
CA LEU A 175 -0.24 22.82 -6.31
C LEU A 175 1.04 22.71 -7.14
N ALA A 176 1.57 21.53 -7.31
CA ALA A 176 2.77 21.27 -8.10
C ALA A 176 2.56 21.61 -9.59
N LYS A 177 1.40 21.26 -10.16
CA LYS A 177 1.05 21.64 -11.54
C LYS A 177 1.05 23.15 -11.75
N ALA A 178 0.56 23.92 -10.77
CA ALA A 178 0.57 25.38 -10.85
C ALA A 178 1.98 25.98 -10.81
N LEU A 179 2.98 25.20 -10.36
CA LEU A 179 4.40 25.53 -10.34
C LEU A 179 5.17 24.97 -11.57
N GLY A 180 4.46 24.36 -12.52
CA GLY A 180 5.05 23.82 -13.75
C GLY A 180 5.40 22.33 -13.71
N HIS A 181 5.17 21.64 -12.61
CA HIS A 181 5.44 20.21 -12.48
C HIS A 181 4.39 19.34 -13.18
N HIS A 182 4.84 18.17 -13.61
CA HIS A 182 4.03 17.14 -14.21
C HIS A 182 3.88 15.93 -13.26
N ARG A 183 2.88 15.13 -13.52
CA ARG A 183 2.68 13.87 -12.83
C ARG A 183 2.42 12.74 -13.82
N THR A 184 2.72 11.52 -13.40
CA THR A 184 2.36 10.29 -14.08
C THR A 184 0.86 10.00 -13.95
N VAL A 185 0.38 8.94 -14.59
CA VAL A 185 -1.00 8.47 -14.38
C VAL A 185 -1.10 7.88 -12.99
N LEU A 186 -2.16 8.25 -12.27
CA LEU A 186 -2.38 7.77 -10.91
C LEU A 186 -3.29 6.54 -10.91
N TYR A 187 -2.89 5.52 -10.16
CA TYR A 187 -3.64 4.29 -9.97
C TYR A 187 -3.79 3.97 -8.47
N PRO A 188 -4.91 3.35 -8.06
CA PRO A 188 -5.03 2.80 -6.72
C PRO A 188 -4.10 1.58 -6.57
N SER A 189 -3.28 1.54 -5.54
CA SER A 189 -2.39 0.42 -5.21
C SER A 189 -2.63 -0.06 -3.78
N LEU A 190 -2.22 -1.29 -3.47
CA LEU A 190 -2.53 -1.98 -2.21
C LEU A 190 -4.05 -1.92 -1.93
N VAL A 191 -4.82 -2.44 -2.89
CA VAL A 191 -6.27 -2.31 -2.94
C VAL A 191 -6.92 -3.66 -3.23
N GLN A 192 -8.15 -3.86 -2.76
CA GLN A 192 -8.93 -5.06 -3.03
C GLN A 192 -9.32 -5.14 -4.51
N LEU A 193 -9.38 -6.37 -5.04
CA LEU A 193 -9.85 -6.65 -6.39
C LEU A 193 -11.34 -6.95 -6.41
N LYS A 194 -12.03 -6.35 -7.36
CA LYS A 194 -13.39 -6.72 -7.73
C LYS A 194 -13.33 -7.81 -8.80
N THR A 195 -14.15 -8.83 -8.63
CA THR A 195 -14.30 -9.93 -9.58
C THR A 195 -15.78 -10.19 -9.83
N ASP A 196 -16.10 -11.16 -10.70
CA ASP A 196 -17.46 -11.70 -10.72
C ASP A 196 -17.82 -12.16 -9.28
N PRO A 197 -18.91 -11.65 -8.67
CA PRO A 197 -19.22 -11.88 -7.27
C PRO A 197 -19.87 -13.23 -6.98
N THR A 198 -20.15 -14.05 -7.99
CA THR A 198 -20.92 -15.29 -7.86
C THR A 198 -20.34 -16.22 -6.79
N TYR A 199 -19.04 -16.48 -6.87
CA TYR A 199 -18.36 -17.34 -5.89
C TYR A 199 -17.83 -16.58 -4.67
N PRO A 200 -17.16 -15.42 -4.80
CA PRO A 200 -16.65 -14.67 -3.66
C PRO A 200 -17.71 -14.31 -2.62
N ARG A 201 -18.91 -13.90 -3.07
CA ARG A 201 -20.02 -13.56 -2.15
C ARG A 201 -20.43 -14.74 -1.28
N ALA A 202 -20.48 -15.96 -1.85
CA ALA A 202 -20.80 -17.19 -1.12
C ALA A 202 -19.72 -17.58 -0.10
N LEU A 203 -18.49 -17.10 -0.32
CA LEU A 203 -17.30 -17.36 0.52
C LEU A 203 -16.94 -16.17 1.43
N LYS A 204 -17.76 -15.12 1.48
CA LYS A 204 -17.48 -13.90 2.27
C LYS A 204 -16.97 -14.25 3.68
N GLY A 205 -15.83 -13.68 4.05
CA GLY A 205 -15.16 -13.86 5.35
C GLY A 205 -14.25 -15.08 5.43
N ILE A 206 -14.24 -15.97 4.42
CA ILE A 206 -13.33 -17.12 4.40
C ILE A 206 -11.95 -16.63 3.95
N LYS A 207 -10.93 -17.13 4.64
CA LYS A 207 -9.51 -16.98 4.32
C LYS A 207 -8.96 -18.29 3.80
N ALA A 208 -8.04 -18.19 2.84
CA ALA A 208 -7.31 -19.35 2.32
C ALA A 208 -5.88 -18.94 1.94
N GLU A 209 -4.91 -19.78 2.32
CA GLU A 209 -3.56 -19.73 1.75
C GLU A 209 -3.60 -20.33 0.35
N CYS A 210 -3.11 -19.61 -0.63
CA CYS A 210 -3.09 -20.09 -2.01
C CYS A 210 -2.00 -19.41 -2.86
N GLY A 211 -1.66 -20.07 -3.97
CA GLY A 211 -0.96 -19.42 -5.06
C GLY A 211 -1.92 -18.53 -5.85
N ILE A 212 -1.44 -17.39 -6.30
CA ILE A 212 -2.20 -16.40 -7.04
C ILE A 212 -1.47 -16.11 -8.34
N THR A 213 -2.16 -16.23 -9.46
CA THR A 213 -1.65 -15.84 -10.77
C THR A 213 -2.65 -14.91 -11.43
N VAL A 214 -2.23 -13.68 -11.72
CA VAL A 214 -3.01 -12.76 -12.57
C VAL A 214 -2.54 -12.93 -14.00
N ARG A 215 -3.48 -13.20 -14.92
CA ARG A 215 -3.15 -13.41 -16.32
C ARG A 215 -4.09 -12.70 -17.27
N ARG A 216 -3.60 -12.47 -18.49
CA ARG A 216 -4.38 -12.04 -19.65
C ARG A 216 -4.19 -13.05 -20.75
N GLY A 217 -5.21 -13.85 -21.06
CA GLY A 217 -5.06 -14.99 -21.96
C GLY A 217 -4.00 -15.96 -21.42
N SER A 218 -2.93 -16.18 -22.18
CA SER A 218 -1.77 -16.99 -21.79
C SER A 218 -0.71 -16.24 -20.96
N ASP A 219 -0.73 -14.91 -21.00
CA ASP A 219 0.35 -14.10 -20.44
C ASP A 219 0.16 -13.91 -18.93
N VAL A 220 1.20 -14.22 -18.17
CA VAL A 220 1.25 -13.97 -16.73
C VAL A 220 1.63 -12.51 -16.51
N VAL A 221 0.76 -11.78 -15.80
CA VAL A 221 0.93 -10.35 -15.49
C VAL A 221 1.55 -10.17 -14.10
N ALA A 222 1.12 -10.99 -13.13
CA ALA A 222 1.66 -10.97 -11.77
C ALA A 222 1.43 -12.32 -11.10
N GLU A 223 2.32 -12.69 -10.19
CA GLU A 223 2.20 -13.87 -9.35
C GLU A 223 2.50 -13.51 -7.90
N ASN A 224 1.83 -14.19 -6.98
CA ASN A 224 2.12 -14.13 -5.56
C ASN A 224 1.63 -15.40 -4.86
N ARG A 225 1.97 -15.55 -3.58
CA ARG A 225 1.48 -16.60 -2.71
C ARG A 225 1.18 -16.02 -1.33
N GLY A 226 0.07 -16.44 -0.71
CA GLY A 226 -0.27 -16.06 0.65
C GLY A 226 -1.76 -16.05 0.91
N GLU A 227 -2.14 -15.43 2.03
CA GLU A 227 -3.53 -15.36 2.47
C GLU A 227 -4.38 -14.49 1.54
N VAL A 228 -5.46 -15.09 1.03
CA VAL A 228 -6.54 -14.44 0.30
C VAL A 228 -7.80 -14.45 1.15
N LEU A 229 -8.44 -13.29 1.32
CA LEU A 229 -9.73 -13.11 1.98
C LEU A 229 -10.82 -12.92 0.93
N PHE A 230 -11.83 -13.77 0.93
CA PHE A 230 -13.02 -13.60 0.09
C PHE A 230 -13.95 -12.54 0.68
N THR A 231 -14.44 -11.64 -0.18
CA THR A 231 -15.36 -10.57 0.15
C THR A 231 -16.66 -10.71 -0.67
N GLU A 232 -17.64 -9.85 -0.44
CA GLU A 232 -18.88 -9.87 -1.24
C GLU A 232 -18.71 -9.40 -2.68
N TYR A 233 -17.60 -8.72 -2.99
CA TYR A 233 -17.32 -8.11 -4.30
C TYR A 233 -16.10 -8.72 -5.01
N GLY A 234 -15.38 -9.62 -4.38
CA GLY A 234 -14.15 -10.20 -4.94
C GLY A 234 -13.20 -10.69 -3.86
N VAL A 235 -11.92 -10.35 -3.99
CA VAL A 235 -10.85 -10.84 -3.10
C VAL A 235 -10.00 -9.70 -2.53
N SER A 236 -9.46 -9.95 -1.34
CA SER A 236 -8.63 -9.04 -0.55
C SER A 236 -7.52 -9.86 0.16
N GLY A 237 -6.72 -9.20 0.97
CA GLY A 237 -5.65 -9.82 1.74
C GLY A 237 -4.27 -9.35 1.30
N PRO A 238 -3.23 -9.58 2.12
CA PRO A 238 -1.88 -9.07 1.84
C PRO A 238 -1.36 -9.50 0.47
N ALA A 239 -1.53 -10.77 0.09
CA ALA A 239 -1.07 -11.29 -1.18
C ALA A 239 -1.82 -10.69 -2.39
N ILE A 240 -3.08 -10.28 -2.20
CA ILE A 240 -3.87 -9.55 -3.21
C ILE A 240 -3.40 -8.10 -3.32
N PHE A 241 -3.06 -7.47 -2.19
CA PHE A 241 -2.56 -6.10 -2.20
C PHE A 241 -1.27 -5.98 -3.02
N ASP A 242 -0.33 -6.88 -2.86
CA ASP A 242 0.95 -6.85 -3.60
C ASP A 242 0.74 -6.91 -5.13
N ILE A 243 -0.20 -7.73 -5.60
CA ILE A 243 -0.47 -7.84 -7.04
C ILE A 243 -1.42 -6.76 -7.58
N SER A 244 -2.07 -6.00 -6.71
CA SER A 244 -3.12 -5.04 -7.10
C SER A 244 -2.59 -3.89 -7.96
N ARG A 245 -1.32 -3.52 -7.81
CA ARG A 245 -0.66 -2.54 -8.66
C ARG A 245 -0.66 -3.00 -10.12
N ALA A 246 -0.21 -4.22 -10.38
CA ALA A 246 -0.18 -4.81 -11.71
C ALA A 246 -1.60 -4.91 -12.32
N VAL A 247 -2.62 -5.17 -11.50
CA VAL A 247 -4.02 -5.17 -11.94
C VAL A 247 -4.48 -3.76 -12.30
N SER A 248 -4.20 -2.77 -11.44
CA SER A 248 -4.63 -1.37 -11.66
C SER A 248 -4.01 -0.75 -12.90
N THR A 249 -2.76 -1.08 -13.21
CA THR A 249 -2.02 -0.59 -14.39
C THR A 249 -2.24 -1.46 -15.62
N GLY A 250 -2.63 -2.73 -15.42
CA GLY A 250 -2.72 -3.73 -16.48
C GLY A 250 -3.93 -3.59 -17.41
N GLY A 251 -4.96 -2.78 -17.07
CA GLY A 251 -6.16 -2.61 -17.91
C GLY A 251 -7.16 -3.78 -17.83
N GLU A 252 -7.92 -4.00 -18.89
CA GLU A 252 -9.05 -4.94 -18.93
C GLU A 252 -8.65 -6.38 -19.32
N GLY A 253 -9.58 -7.32 -19.14
CA GLY A 253 -9.43 -8.71 -19.58
C GLY A 253 -8.54 -9.57 -18.69
N LEU A 254 -8.29 -9.13 -17.44
CA LEU A 254 -7.50 -9.87 -16.47
C LEU A 254 -8.33 -10.92 -15.73
N ILE A 255 -7.69 -12.05 -15.42
CA ILE A 255 -8.23 -13.13 -14.61
C ILE A 255 -7.33 -13.36 -13.42
N CYS A 256 -7.90 -13.39 -12.22
CA CYS A 256 -7.22 -13.85 -11.01
C CYS A 256 -7.46 -15.35 -10.89
N GLN A 257 -6.41 -16.13 -11.01
CA GLN A 257 -6.43 -17.58 -10.85
C GLN A 257 -5.86 -17.94 -9.48
N LEU A 258 -6.61 -18.72 -8.69
CA LEU A 258 -6.23 -19.16 -7.36
C LEU A 258 -5.91 -20.65 -7.38
N ASN A 259 -4.77 -21.03 -6.77
CA ASN A 259 -4.36 -22.42 -6.54
C ASN A 259 -4.36 -22.70 -5.04
N PHE A 260 -5.30 -23.51 -4.55
CA PHE A 260 -5.45 -23.87 -3.14
C PHE A 260 -4.53 -25.03 -2.70
N PHE A 261 -3.74 -25.57 -3.62
CA PHE A 261 -2.73 -26.59 -3.40
C PHE A 261 -1.38 -26.13 -3.99
N PRO A 262 -0.81 -25.02 -3.53
CA PRO A 262 0.36 -24.41 -4.18
C PRO A 262 1.64 -25.25 -4.11
N ASP A 263 1.70 -26.23 -3.20
CA ASP A 263 2.85 -27.13 -3.01
C ASP A 263 2.65 -28.50 -3.72
N TRP A 264 1.51 -28.69 -4.40
CA TRP A 264 1.17 -29.93 -5.06
C TRP A 264 0.99 -29.72 -6.56
N GLU A 265 1.47 -30.70 -7.33
CA GLU A 265 1.10 -30.79 -8.74
C GLU A 265 -0.36 -31.24 -8.87
N ARG A 266 -1.02 -30.85 -9.96
CA ARG A 266 -2.42 -31.27 -10.24
C ARG A 266 -2.59 -32.79 -10.18
N ARG A 267 -1.58 -33.52 -10.63
CA ARG A 267 -1.59 -34.99 -10.59
C ARG A 267 -1.67 -35.52 -9.16
N GLU A 268 -0.94 -34.94 -8.25
CA GLU A 268 -0.97 -35.32 -6.82
C GLU A 268 -2.34 -35.05 -6.21
N VAL A 269 -2.95 -33.90 -6.53
CA VAL A 269 -4.33 -33.56 -6.12
C VAL A 269 -5.31 -34.59 -6.68
N LEU A 270 -5.17 -35.01 -7.94
CA LEU A 270 -6.03 -36.00 -8.57
C LEU A 270 -5.87 -37.38 -7.90
N ASP A 271 -4.66 -37.82 -7.63
CA ASP A 271 -4.39 -39.10 -6.97
C ASP A 271 -4.94 -39.11 -5.52
N TRP A 272 -4.83 -37.99 -4.82
CA TRP A 272 -5.46 -37.81 -3.52
C TRP A 272 -7.00 -37.86 -3.62
N LEU A 273 -7.62 -37.22 -4.61
CA LEU A 273 -9.06 -37.28 -4.83
C LEU A 273 -9.54 -38.72 -5.16
N ARG A 274 -8.75 -39.50 -5.90
CA ARG A 274 -9.03 -40.94 -6.15
C ARG A 274 -9.08 -41.73 -4.83
N LEU A 275 -8.12 -41.50 -3.95
CA LEU A 275 -8.13 -42.08 -2.62
C LEU A 275 -9.37 -41.67 -1.80
N ARG A 276 -9.70 -40.35 -1.85
CA ARG A 276 -10.89 -39.82 -1.16
C ARG A 276 -12.18 -40.43 -1.72
N ARG A 277 -12.32 -40.62 -3.01
CA ARG A 277 -13.46 -41.31 -3.63
C ARG A 277 -13.61 -42.71 -3.06
N GLN A 278 -12.52 -43.45 -2.89
CA GLN A 278 -12.55 -44.81 -2.30
C GLN A 278 -12.95 -44.79 -0.83
N THR A 279 -12.41 -43.89 -0.03
CA THR A 279 -12.61 -43.86 1.43
C THR A 279 -13.90 -43.16 1.84
N MET A 280 -14.40 -42.24 1.02
CA MET A 280 -15.61 -41.45 1.28
C MET A 280 -16.74 -41.71 0.28
N GLY A 281 -16.72 -42.79 -0.45
CA GLY A 281 -17.67 -43.10 -1.52
C GLY A 281 -19.14 -43.02 -1.15
N ALA A 282 -19.49 -43.28 0.11
CA ALA A 282 -20.85 -43.19 0.61
C ALA A 282 -21.35 -41.75 0.83
N HIS A 283 -20.43 -40.76 0.90
CA HIS A 283 -20.74 -39.35 1.14
C HIS A 283 -21.00 -38.61 -0.18
N GLU A 284 -21.52 -37.39 -0.09
CA GLU A 284 -21.71 -36.52 -1.23
C GLU A 284 -20.38 -36.03 -1.81
N ALA A 285 -20.32 -35.83 -3.11
CA ALA A 285 -19.16 -35.31 -3.85
C ALA A 285 -18.69 -33.95 -3.30
N SER A 286 -19.63 -33.12 -2.81
CA SER A 286 -19.36 -31.83 -2.17
C SER A 286 -18.43 -31.92 -0.96
N THR A 287 -18.25 -33.12 -0.38
CA THR A 287 -17.40 -33.34 0.80
C THR A 287 -15.98 -33.83 0.49
N LEU A 288 -15.65 -34.10 -0.79
CA LEU A 288 -14.36 -34.69 -1.17
C LEU A 288 -13.16 -33.84 -0.75
N LEU A 289 -13.29 -32.51 -0.72
CA LEU A 289 -12.23 -31.60 -0.29
C LEU A 289 -12.24 -31.31 1.22
N THR A 290 -13.07 -32.00 2.01
CA THR A 290 -13.08 -31.84 3.47
C THR A 290 -11.75 -32.28 4.06
N GLY A 291 -11.15 -31.44 4.92
CA GLY A 291 -9.85 -31.67 5.55
C GLY A 291 -8.65 -31.10 4.79
N SER A 292 -8.84 -30.63 3.55
CA SER A 292 -7.77 -29.92 2.79
C SER A 292 -7.92 -28.41 2.82
N CYS A 293 -9.15 -27.90 2.93
CA CYS A 293 -9.45 -26.47 2.99
C CYS A 293 -10.71 -26.24 3.85
N HIS A 294 -11.07 -24.96 4.02
CA HIS A 294 -12.31 -24.61 4.71
C HIS A 294 -13.50 -25.28 4.05
N THR A 295 -14.40 -25.91 4.83
CA THR A 295 -15.52 -26.74 4.33
C THR A 295 -16.36 -26.06 3.26
N ARG A 296 -16.77 -24.79 3.49
CA ARG A 296 -17.54 -24.02 2.49
C ARG A 296 -16.76 -23.77 1.20
N LEU A 297 -15.44 -23.57 1.27
CA LEU A 297 -14.57 -23.45 0.10
C LEU A 297 -14.55 -24.74 -0.70
N GLY A 298 -14.31 -25.88 -0.04
CA GLY A 298 -14.30 -27.19 -0.67
C GLY A 298 -15.63 -27.52 -1.35
N GLN A 299 -16.76 -27.29 -0.67
CA GLN A 299 -18.09 -27.47 -1.23
C GLN A 299 -18.32 -26.58 -2.47
N MET A 300 -17.87 -25.34 -2.43
CA MET A 300 -18.01 -24.42 -3.53
C MET A 300 -17.14 -24.82 -4.74
N LEU A 301 -15.91 -25.32 -4.52
CA LEU A 301 -15.04 -25.81 -5.59
C LEU A 301 -15.67 -27.05 -6.27
N CYS A 302 -16.23 -27.99 -5.51
CA CYS A 302 -16.97 -29.13 -6.05
C CYS A 302 -18.21 -28.67 -6.85
N LYS A 303 -18.96 -27.70 -6.32
CA LYS A 303 -20.10 -27.09 -7.03
C LYS A 303 -19.67 -26.41 -8.33
N ALA A 304 -18.57 -25.67 -8.33
CA ALA A 304 -18.01 -25.03 -9.53
C ALA A 304 -17.58 -26.06 -10.58
N ALA A 305 -17.14 -27.25 -10.14
CA ALA A 305 -16.86 -28.39 -11.02
C ALA A 305 -18.11 -29.11 -11.55
N GLY A 306 -19.32 -28.74 -11.05
CA GLY A 306 -20.61 -29.33 -11.45
C GLY A 306 -21.10 -30.45 -10.53
N PHE A 307 -20.53 -30.60 -9.35
CA PHE A 307 -20.85 -31.70 -8.40
C PHE A 307 -21.32 -31.19 -7.05
N THR A 308 -22.46 -31.68 -6.58
CA THR A 308 -23.02 -31.31 -5.27
C THR A 308 -23.54 -32.55 -4.54
N ASN A 309 -24.67 -33.07 -4.94
CA ASN A 309 -25.42 -34.10 -4.23
C ASN A 309 -25.15 -35.52 -4.75
N GLN A 310 -24.34 -35.69 -5.80
CA GLN A 310 -23.92 -37.00 -6.29
C GLN A 310 -23.09 -37.70 -5.23
N ARG A 311 -23.19 -39.04 -5.16
CA ARG A 311 -22.31 -39.84 -4.27
C ARG A 311 -20.87 -39.76 -4.82
N ALA A 312 -19.91 -39.66 -3.94
CA ALA A 312 -18.50 -39.61 -4.33
C ALA A 312 -18.08 -40.86 -5.10
N ALA A 313 -18.64 -42.06 -4.73
CA ALA A 313 -18.39 -43.32 -5.43
C ALA A 313 -18.82 -43.31 -6.89
N ASP A 314 -19.81 -42.52 -7.28
CA ASP A 314 -20.37 -42.47 -8.61
C ASP A 314 -19.58 -41.57 -9.58
N LEU A 315 -18.58 -40.83 -9.08
CA LEU A 315 -17.73 -39.95 -9.87
C LEU A 315 -16.71 -40.74 -10.69
N THR A 316 -16.58 -40.38 -11.95
CA THR A 316 -15.54 -40.88 -12.84
C THR A 316 -14.19 -40.17 -12.58
N ASP A 317 -13.11 -40.69 -13.13
CA ASP A 317 -11.81 -40.03 -13.11
C ASP A 317 -11.84 -38.67 -13.82
N GLY A 318 -12.61 -38.53 -14.91
CA GLY A 318 -12.81 -37.24 -15.57
C GLY A 318 -13.55 -36.21 -14.68
N ASP A 319 -14.43 -36.68 -13.80
CA ASP A 319 -15.11 -35.83 -12.82
C ASP A 319 -14.14 -35.36 -11.74
N LEU A 320 -13.28 -36.25 -11.24
CA LEU A 320 -12.23 -35.88 -10.28
C LEU A 320 -11.22 -34.91 -10.89
N GLU A 321 -10.88 -35.04 -12.18
CA GLU A 321 -10.01 -34.09 -12.89
C GLU A 321 -10.65 -32.68 -12.93
N ARG A 322 -11.96 -32.57 -13.14
CA ARG A 322 -12.68 -31.30 -13.08
C ARG A 322 -12.61 -30.68 -11.68
N ILE A 323 -12.73 -31.48 -10.62
CA ILE A 323 -12.60 -31.02 -9.23
C ILE A 323 -11.13 -30.57 -8.96
N ALA A 324 -10.15 -31.38 -9.38
CA ALA A 324 -8.72 -31.05 -9.23
C ALA A 324 -8.38 -29.74 -9.96
N ARG A 325 -8.93 -29.54 -11.15
CA ARG A 325 -8.77 -28.27 -11.90
C ARG A 325 -9.33 -27.09 -11.13
N GLN A 326 -10.54 -27.21 -10.56
CA GLN A 326 -11.09 -26.12 -9.74
C GLN A 326 -10.27 -25.86 -8.47
N ALA A 327 -9.69 -26.89 -7.87
CA ALA A 327 -8.86 -26.75 -6.68
C ALA A 327 -7.49 -26.11 -6.96
N THR A 328 -6.93 -26.29 -8.17
CA THR A 328 -5.60 -25.79 -8.54
C THR A 328 -5.62 -24.60 -9.50
N GLN A 329 -6.75 -24.32 -10.15
CA GLN A 329 -6.90 -23.27 -11.15
C GLN A 329 -8.29 -22.63 -11.07
N PHE A 330 -8.65 -22.14 -9.90
CA PHE A 330 -9.93 -21.45 -9.71
C PHE A 330 -9.87 -20.03 -10.27
N GLU A 331 -10.65 -19.75 -11.30
CA GLU A 331 -10.63 -18.52 -12.06
C GLU A 331 -11.70 -17.54 -11.60
N LEU A 332 -11.27 -16.31 -11.35
CA LEU A 332 -12.11 -15.17 -11.01
C LEU A 332 -11.85 -14.04 -12.03
N PRO A 333 -12.74 -13.82 -13.02
CA PRO A 333 -12.62 -12.66 -13.91
C PRO A 333 -12.59 -11.37 -13.12
N ILE A 334 -11.52 -10.57 -13.32
CA ILE A 334 -11.34 -9.30 -12.65
C ILE A 334 -12.20 -8.25 -13.37
N THR A 335 -13.01 -7.52 -12.60
CA THR A 335 -13.87 -6.43 -13.09
C THR A 335 -13.34 -5.05 -12.70
N GLY A 336 -12.24 -4.99 -11.94
CA GLY A 336 -11.58 -3.77 -11.51
C GLY A 336 -11.05 -3.86 -10.09
N THR A 337 -10.84 -2.71 -9.46
CA THR A 337 -10.42 -2.56 -8.06
C THR A 337 -11.46 -1.79 -7.26
N CYS A 338 -11.31 -1.74 -5.94
CA CYS A 338 -12.17 -0.92 -5.08
C CYS A 338 -11.84 0.59 -5.13
N GLY A 339 -10.88 1.00 -5.96
CA GLY A 339 -10.54 2.39 -6.23
C GLY A 339 -9.82 3.09 -5.09
N PHE A 340 -9.57 4.40 -5.28
CA PHE A 340 -8.78 5.21 -4.35
C PHE A 340 -9.34 5.28 -2.93
N ASP A 341 -10.65 5.19 -2.76
CA ASP A 341 -11.29 5.24 -1.42
C ASP A 341 -10.85 4.09 -0.51
N GLN A 342 -10.56 2.94 -1.08
CA GLN A 342 -10.14 1.73 -0.36
C GLN A 342 -8.65 1.42 -0.53
N ALA A 343 -7.96 2.10 -1.43
CA ALA A 343 -6.54 1.92 -1.64
C ALA A 343 -5.73 2.44 -0.44
N GLN A 344 -4.66 1.74 -0.10
CA GLN A 344 -3.74 2.19 0.94
C GLN A 344 -2.71 3.17 0.38
N VAL A 345 -2.34 3.02 -0.91
CA VAL A 345 -1.28 3.76 -1.58
C VAL A 345 -1.73 4.19 -2.97
N THR A 346 -1.21 5.32 -3.42
CA THR A 346 -1.30 5.81 -4.79
C THR A 346 -0.06 5.37 -5.55
N ALA A 347 -0.22 4.56 -6.59
CA ALA A 347 0.82 4.33 -7.58
C ALA A 347 0.80 5.47 -8.60
N GLY A 348 1.98 5.97 -8.95
CA GLY A 348 2.13 7.21 -9.70
C GLY A 348 2.23 8.43 -8.78
N GLY A 349 2.71 9.54 -9.33
CA GLY A 349 2.95 10.77 -8.56
C GLY A 349 3.58 11.86 -9.41
N LEU A 350 4.17 12.86 -8.76
CA LEU A 350 4.99 13.87 -9.43
C LEU A 350 6.19 13.18 -10.08
N ARG A 351 6.49 13.55 -11.31
CA ARG A 351 7.58 12.96 -12.08
C ARG A 351 8.91 13.15 -11.36
N THR A 352 9.59 12.05 -11.11
CA THR A 352 10.84 12.03 -10.35
C THR A 352 12.02 12.65 -11.10
N ASP A 353 12.00 12.65 -12.43
CA ASP A 353 13.01 13.33 -13.26
C ASP A 353 13.01 14.86 -13.10
N GLU A 354 11.94 15.44 -12.55
CA GLU A 354 11.82 16.88 -12.22
C GLU A 354 12.38 17.23 -10.82
N PHE A 355 12.88 16.24 -10.06
CA PHE A 355 13.47 16.42 -8.74
C PHE A 355 14.88 15.83 -8.68
N ASP A 356 15.73 16.41 -7.85
CA ASP A 356 17.06 15.87 -7.61
C ASP A 356 16.96 14.70 -6.61
N PRO A 357 17.42 13.47 -6.95
CA PRO A 357 17.33 12.32 -6.07
C PRO A 357 18.19 12.44 -4.81
N GLN A 358 19.20 13.34 -4.80
CA GLN A 358 20.09 13.53 -3.66
C GLN A 358 19.55 14.53 -2.62
N THR A 359 18.67 15.44 -3.02
CA THR A 359 18.17 16.50 -2.16
C THR A 359 16.65 16.55 -2.08
N LEU A 360 15.97 15.95 -3.07
CA LEU A 360 14.53 16.07 -3.33
C LEU A 360 14.09 17.50 -3.65
N GLU A 361 15.03 18.39 -4.01
CA GLU A 361 14.73 19.73 -4.52
C GLU A 361 14.22 19.66 -5.96
N SER A 362 13.28 20.52 -6.29
CA SER A 362 12.76 20.69 -7.64
C SER A 362 13.83 21.23 -8.58
N ARG A 363 14.00 20.59 -9.74
CA ARG A 363 14.83 21.09 -10.85
C ARG A 363 14.18 22.25 -11.59
N LEU A 364 12.87 22.49 -11.41
CA LEU A 364 12.08 23.52 -12.09
C LEU A 364 11.92 24.77 -11.24
N VAL A 365 11.84 24.63 -9.92
CA VAL A 365 11.54 25.72 -9.00
C VAL A 365 12.50 25.65 -7.81
N PRO A 366 13.60 26.43 -7.82
CA PRO A 366 14.57 26.44 -6.71
C PRO A 366 13.92 26.74 -5.36
N GLY A 367 14.31 26.01 -4.33
CA GLY A 367 13.78 26.12 -2.97
C GLY A 367 12.45 25.37 -2.74
N LEU A 368 11.90 24.71 -3.77
CA LEU A 368 10.76 23.80 -3.65
C LEU A 368 11.29 22.37 -3.51
N TYR A 369 10.79 21.64 -2.52
CA TYR A 369 11.09 20.22 -2.28
C TYR A 369 9.81 19.41 -2.31
N ALA A 370 9.92 18.09 -2.51
CA ALA A 370 8.79 17.16 -2.38
C ALA A 370 9.22 15.88 -1.67
N CYS A 371 8.35 15.29 -0.84
CA CYS A 371 8.63 14.04 -0.15
C CYS A 371 7.38 13.17 0.09
N GLY A 372 7.59 11.88 0.24
CA GLY A 372 6.53 10.90 0.46
C GLY A 372 5.74 10.56 -0.79
N GLU A 373 4.50 10.12 -0.58
CA GLU A 373 3.60 9.56 -1.61
C GLU A 373 3.19 10.54 -2.72
N VAL A 374 3.50 11.84 -2.60
CA VAL A 374 3.24 12.81 -3.66
C VAL A 374 4.18 12.62 -4.85
N LEU A 375 5.37 12.07 -4.64
CA LEU A 375 6.31 11.68 -5.69
C LEU A 375 5.91 10.32 -6.30
N ASP A 376 6.30 10.08 -7.55
CA ASP A 376 6.08 8.80 -8.23
C ASP A 376 7.00 7.70 -7.68
N VAL A 377 6.76 7.35 -6.42
CA VAL A 377 7.39 6.25 -5.69
C VAL A 377 6.37 5.57 -4.81
N ASP A 378 6.01 4.34 -5.12
CA ASP A 378 5.15 3.49 -4.32
C ASP A 378 5.86 2.16 -4.00
N GLY A 379 5.70 1.65 -2.78
CA GLY A 379 6.32 0.41 -2.32
C GLY A 379 5.33 -0.73 -2.18
N ASP A 380 5.86 -1.95 -2.09
CA ASP A 380 5.11 -3.17 -1.80
C ASP A 380 4.31 -3.08 -0.49
N CYS A 381 3.44 -4.07 -0.25
CA CYS A 381 2.70 -4.19 1.01
C CYS A 381 3.63 -4.66 2.13
N GLY A 382 3.68 -3.91 3.25
CA GLY A 382 4.41 -4.42 4.40
C GLY A 382 5.42 -3.47 5.05
N GLY A 383 5.17 -2.16 5.07
CA GLY A 383 6.00 -1.15 5.74
C GLY A 383 6.88 -0.33 4.81
N PHE A 384 7.01 -0.73 3.55
CA PHE A 384 7.86 -0.07 2.55
C PHE A 384 7.42 1.39 2.30
N ASN A 385 6.14 1.66 2.15
CA ASN A 385 5.62 3.01 1.92
C ASN A 385 5.84 3.95 3.10
N LEU A 386 5.81 3.45 4.33
CA LEU A 386 6.18 4.26 5.48
C LEU A 386 7.68 4.48 5.56
N GLN A 387 8.51 3.48 5.23
CA GLN A 387 9.97 3.68 5.12
C GLN A 387 10.28 4.77 4.10
N TRP A 388 9.66 4.75 2.90
CA TRP A 388 9.81 5.83 1.93
C TRP A 388 9.40 7.19 2.50
N ALA A 389 8.27 7.24 3.23
CA ALA A 389 7.83 8.48 3.85
C ALA A 389 8.84 9.01 4.87
N TRP A 390 9.47 8.12 5.65
CA TRP A 390 10.51 8.51 6.61
C TRP A 390 11.78 8.96 5.89
N SER A 391 12.31 8.15 4.98
CA SER A 391 13.57 8.43 4.27
C SER A 391 13.50 9.71 3.45
N SER A 392 12.43 9.86 2.65
CA SER A 392 12.24 11.08 1.84
C SER A 392 11.92 12.31 2.68
N GLY A 393 11.16 12.14 3.78
CA GLY A 393 10.88 13.23 4.70
C GLY A 393 12.15 13.74 5.38
N HIS A 394 13.00 12.82 5.84
CA HIS A 394 14.30 13.16 6.42
C HIS A 394 15.16 13.90 5.40
N LEU A 395 15.34 13.36 4.19
CA LEU A 395 16.19 13.96 3.17
C LEU A 395 15.71 15.35 2.76
N ALA A 396 14.42 15.52 2.46
CA ALA A 396 13.86 16.84 2.13
C ALA A 396 13.97 17.84 3.28
N GLY A 397 13.90 17.36 4.52
CA GLY A 397 14.03 18.18 5.74
C GLY A 397 15.44 18.72 5.96
N GLN A 398 16.49 18.12 5.39
CA GLN A 398 17.86 18.66 5.46
C GLN A 398 17.99 19.99 4.69
N LEU A 399 17.15 20.22 3.68
CA LEU A 399 17.13 21.46 2.88
C LEU A 399 18.50 21.78 2.23
N LEU A 400 19.14 20.75 1.69
CA LEU A 400 20.47 20.81 1.06
C LEU A 400 20.47 21.65 -0.22
#